data_30a210fbb5150888c7d852b1292af8cb
#
_entry.id   30a210fbb5150888c7d852b1292af8cb
#
_cell.length_a   1.000
_cell.length_b   1.000
_cell.length_c   1.000
_cell.angle_alpha   90.00
_cell.angle_beta   90.00
_cell.angle_gamma   90.00
#
_symmetry.space_group_name_H-M   'P 1'
#
loop_
_entity.id
_entity.type
_entity.pdbx_description
1 polymer ?
#
loop_
_entity_poly.entity_id
_entity_poly.type
_entity_poly.pdbx_seq_one_letter_code
_entity_poly.pdbx_strand_id
1 'polypeptide(L)'
;MIPKIIHYCWLSNDPIPKDLKKYMKSWKEKLYDYEFILWDLNRFDLNRSLWVKQAFEAKKYAFAADYIRLYAVYNYGGIYMDMDG
;
A
#
# COMPACT_ATOMS: atom_id res chain seq x y z
N MET A 1 8.11 -14.91 14.44
CA MET A 1 8.64 -14.77 13.06
C MET A 1 7.80 -13.76 12.29
N ILE A 2 8.44 -12.84 11.61
CA ILE A 2 7.72 -11.86 10.76
C ILE A 2 7.31 -12.55 9.47
N PRO A 3 6.02 -12.52 9.08
CA PRO A 3 5.61 -13.08 7.81
C PRO A 3 6.34 -12.44 6.63
N LYS A 4 6.62 -13.22 5.60
CA LYS A 4 7.29 -12.74 4.39
C LYS A 4 6.28 -12.10 3.44
N ILE A 5 5.72 -10.98 3.89
CA ILE A 5 4.71 -10.23 3.16
C ILE A 5 5.18 -8.78 3.07
N ILE A 6 5.08 -8.21 1.87
CA ILE A 6 5.37 -6.79 1.66
C ILE A 6 4.10 -6.11 1.19
N HIS A 7 3.67 -5.11 1.95
CA HIS A 7 2.51 -4.30 1.63
C HIS A 7 2.95 -2.99 0.99
N TYR A 8 2.22 -2.55 -0.01
CA TYR A 8 2.42 -1.23 -0.60
C TYR A 8 1.07 -0.67 -1.03
N CYS A 9 0.99 0.63 -1.18
CA CYS A 9 -0.29 1.33 -1.34
C CYS A 9 -0.26 2.29 -2.52
N TRP A 10 -1.33 2.30 -3.32
CA TRP A 10 -1.52 3.26 -4.39
C TRP A 10 -2.99 3.67 -4.42
N LEU A 11 -3.29 4.90 -3.99
CA LEU A 11 -4.67 5.38 -3.81
C LEU A 11 -5.15 6.31 -4.92
N SER A 12 -4.35 6.52 -5.96
CA SER A 12 -4.76 7.35 -7.08
C SER A 12 -5.53 6.53 -8.10
N ASN A 13 -6.44 7.20 -8.83
CA ASN A 13 -7.09 6.60 -9.99
C ASN A 13 -6.17 6.56 -11.21
N ASP A 14 -5.05 7.27 -11.15
CA ASP A 14 -4.07 7.28 -12.23
C ASP A 14 -3.26 5.98 -12.24
N PRO A 15 -2.77 5.56 -13.40
CA PRO A 15 -1.88 4.39 -13.45
C PRO A 15 -0.60 4.64 -12.68
N ILE A 16 -0.01 3.58 -12.13
CA ILE A 16 1.28 3.69 -11.47
C ILE A 16 2.32 4.12 -12.51
N PRO A 17 3.11 5.18 -12.23
CA PRO A 17 4.14 5.64 -13.17
C PRO A 17 5.16 4.55 -13.50
N LYS A 18 5.71 4.61 -14.70
CA LYS A 18 6.67 3.60 -15.18
C LYS A 18 7.90 3.47 -14.27
N ASP A 19 8.37 4.59 -13.74
CA ASP A 19 9.54 4.59 -12.84
C ASP A 19 9.25 3.81 -11.57
N LEU A 20 8.06 3.98 -11.01
CA LEU A 20 7.65 3.23 -9.83
C LEU A 20 7.44 1.74 -10.14
N LYS A 21 6.94 1.43 -11.33
CA LYS A 21 6.80 0.03 -11.75
C LYS A 21 8.15 -0.67 -11.87
N LYS A 22 9.17 0.02 -12.37
CA LYS A 22 10.54 -0.52 -12.42
C LYS A 22 11.06 -0.76 -11.01
N TYR A 23 10.80 0.15 -10.10
CA TYR A 23 11.21 0.03 -8.72
C TYR A 23 10.57 -1.19 -8.06
N MET A 24 9.28 -1.37 -8.29
CA MET A 24 8.54 -2.53 -7.78
C MET A 24 9.07 -3.84 -8.34
N LYS A 25 9.40 -3.86 -9.63
CA LYS A 25 10.00 -5.04 -10.26
C LYS A 25 11.33 -5.39 -9.62
N SER A 26 12.14 -4.39 -9.30
CA SER A 26 13.40 -4.58 -8.59
C SER A 26 13.17 -5.23 -7.22
N TRP A 27 12.16 -4.78 -6.47
CA TRP A 27 11.83 -5.38 -5.19
C TRP A 27 11.49 -6.87 -5.34
N LYS A 28 10.65 -7.19 -6.32
CA LYS A 28 10.21 -8.57 -6.55
C LYS A 28 11.35 -9.47 -6.96
N GLU A 29 12.35 -8.95 -7.68
CA GLU A 29 13.53 -9.71 -8.05
C GLU A 29 14.43 -9.99 -6.85
N LYS A 30 14.60 -9.00 -5.96
CA LYS A 30 15.45 -9.13 -4.77
C LYS A 30 14.79 -9.92 -3.66
N LEU A 31 13.48 -9.79 -3.52
CA LEU A 31 12.70 -10.40 -2.45
C LEU A 31 11.72 -11.41 -3.04
N TYR A 32 12.24 -12.31 -3.87
CA TYR A 32 11.42 -13.24 -4.64
C TYR A 32 10.62 -14.21 -3.77
N ASP A 33 11.04 -14.42 -2.53
CA ASP A 33 10.34 -15.29 -1.59
C ASP A 33 9.29 -14.58 -0.75
N TYR A 34 9.08 -13.27 -1.00
CA TYR A 34 8.05 -12.49 -0.32
C TYR A 34 6.80 -12.40 -1.17
N GLU A 35 5.64 -12.39 -0.50
CA GLU A 35 4.36 -12.08 -1.13
C GLU A 35 4.19 -10.56 -1.16
N PHE A 36 3.78 -10.01 -2.32
CA PHE A 36 3.55 -8.57 -2.47
C PHE A 36 2.06 -8.30 -2.57
N ILE A 37 1.54 -7.46 -1.69
CA ILE A 37 0.13 -7.11 -1.66
C ILE A 37 -0.02 -5.61 -1.93
N LEU A 38 -0.71 -5.29 -3.03
CA LEU A 38 -1.05 -3.91 -3.36
C LEU A 38 -2.37 -3.53 -2.68
N TRP A 39 -2.33 -2.45 -1.93
CA TRP A 39 -3.53 -1.87 -1.33
C TRP A 39 -3.95 -0.68 -2.18
N ASP A 40 -5.02 -0.85 -2.94
CA ASP A 40 -5.60 0.17 -3.79
C ASP A 40 -7.08 0.36 -3.43
N LEU A 41 -7.77 1.18 -4.23
CA LEU A 41 -9.18 1.47 -3.98
C LEU A 41 -10.09 0.25 -4.16
N ASN A 42 -9.62 -0.78 -4.87
CA ASN A 42 -10.39 -2.01 -5.03
C ASN A 42 -10.23 -2.94 -3.83
N ARG A 43 -9.05 -2.96 -3.24
CA ARG A 43 -8.77 -3.85 -2.10
C ARG A 43 -9.23 -3.27 -0.78
N PHE A 44 -9.02 -1.97 -0.57
CA PHE A 44 -9.42 -1.33 0.69
C PHE A 44 -10.74 -0.60 0.51
N ASP A 45 -11.75 -1.00 1.30
CA ASP A 45 -13.04 -0.35 1.29
C ASP A 45 -12.97 0.95 2.09
N LEU A 46 -13.10 2.08 1.41
CA LEU A 46 -13.06 3.40 2.06
C LEU A 46 -14.18 3.58 3.08
N ASN A 47 -15.26 2.82 2.96
CA ASN A 47 -16.37 2.92 3.90
C ASN A 47 -16.08 2.28 5.25
N ARG A 48 -14.98 1.55 5.39
CA ARG A 48 -14.58 0.93 6.66
C ARG A 48 -14.20 1.95 7.71
N SER A 49 -13.70 3.11 7.28
CA SER A 49 -13.25 4.15 8.19
C SER A 49 -13.65 5.51 7.66
N LEU A 50 -14.45 6.22 8.43
CA LEU A 50 -14.82 7.59 8.09
C LEU A 50 -13.59 8.48 7.96
N TRP A 51 -12.59 8.25 8.82
CA TRP A 51 -11.35 9.03 8.80
C TRP A 51 -10.61 8.86 7.49
N VAL A 52 -10.45 7.61 7.02
CA VAL A 52 -9.76 7.33 5.74
C VAL A 52 -10.56 7.91 4.58
N LYS A 53 -11.88 7.75 4.60
CA LYS A 53 -12.74 8.27 3.55
C LYS A 53 -12.63 9.79 3.45
N GLN A 54 -12.66 10.49 4.58
CA GLN A 54 -12.52 11.94 4.60
C GLN A 54 -11.14 12.39 4.13
N ALA A 55 -10.08 11.69 4.56
CA ALA A 55 -8.72 11.99 4.11
C ALA A 55 -8.58 11.81 2.61
N PHE A 56 -9.17 10.76 2.05
CA PHE A 56 -9.13 10.50 0.62
C PHE A 56 -9.90 11.57 -0.16
N GLU A 57 -11.08 11.94 0.29
CA GLU A 57 -11.90 12.98 -0.35
C GLU A 57 -11.23 14.34 -0.31
N ALA A 58 -10.47 14.62 0.74
CA ALA A 58 -9.68 15.85 0.87
C ALA A 58 -8.34 15.76 0.10
N LYS A 59 -8.11 14.69 -0.64
CA LYS A 59 -6.87 14.42 -1.39
C LYS A 59 -5.63 14.34 -0.51
N LYS A 60 -5.80 14.00 0.75
CA LYS A 60 -4.69 13.79 1.69
C LYS A 60 -4.29 12.32 1.68
N TYR A 61 -3.73 11.90 0.56
CA TYR A 61 -3.43 10.48 0.32
C TYR A 61 -2.39 9.91 1.28
N ALA A 62 -1.46 10.75 1.73
CA ALA A 62 -0.45 10.29 2.68
C ALA A 62 -1.08 9.86 4.01
N PHE A 63 -2.07 10.61 4.50
CA PHE A 63 -2.78 10.24 5.73
C PHE A 63 -3.62 8.98 5.55
N ALA A 64 -4.28 8.86 4.40
CA ALA A 64 -5.05 7.65 4.10
C ALA A 64 -4.13 6.43 4.00
N ALA A 65 -2.98 6.59 3.36
CA ALA A 65 -1.99 5.52 3.23
C ALA A 65 -1.42 5.09 4.59
N ASP A 66 -1.20 6.04 5.50
CA ASP A 66 -0.74 5.73 6.85
C ASP A 66 -1.72 4.83 7.59
N TYR A 67 -3.01 5.10 7.46
CA TYR A 67 -4.03 4.25 8.07
C TYR A 67 -4.02 2.85 7.46
N ILE A 68 -3.95 2.76 6.14
CA ILE A 68 -3.94 1.48 5.44
C ILE A 68 -2.69 0.68 5.81
N ARG A 69 -1.55 1.35 5.96
CA ARG A 69 -0.32 0.71 6.41
C ARG A 69 -0.51 0.04 7.77
N LEU A 70 -1.07 0.77 8.72
CA LEU A 70 -1.33 0.23 10.05
C LEU A 70 -2.31 -0.93 9.99
N TYR A 71 -3.36 -0.79 9.21
CA TYR A 71 -4.36 -1.83 9.02
C TYR A 71 -3.73 -3.10 8.45
N ALA A 72 -2.93 -2.96 7.39
CA ALA A 72 -2.32 -4.10 6.71
C ALA A 72 -1.35 -4.84 7.62
N VAL A 73 -0.45 -4.11 8.28
CA VAL A 73 0.56 -4.73 9.16
C VAL A 73 -0.10 -5.32 10.40
N TYR A 74 -1.10 -4.66 10.96
CA TYR A 74 -1.80 -5.16 12.13
C TYR A 74 -2.53 -6.47 11.84
N ASN A 75 -3.22 -6.55 10.69
CA ASN A 75 -4.08 -7.71 10.39
C ASN A 75 -3.32 -8.86 9.73
N TYR A 76 -2.27 -8.57 8.97
CA TYR A 76 -1.57 -9.60 8.18
C TYR A 76 -0.12 -9.77 8.57
N GLY A 77 0.44 -8.85 9.32
CA GLY A 77 1.88 -8.85 9.60
C GLY A 77 2.68 -8.44 8.38
N GLY A 78 4.00 -8.63 8.46
CA GLY A 78 4.87 -8.31 7.35
C GLY A 78 5.46 -6.90 7.42
N ILE A 79 5.87 -6.40 6.26
CA ILE A 79 6.56 -5.11 6.14
C ILE A 79 5.79 -4.22 5.16
N TYR A 80 5.73 -2.94 5.46
CA TYR A 80 5.16 -1.96 4.53
C TYR A 80 6.30 -1.22 3.83
N MET A 81 6.24 -1.14 2.51
CA MET A 81 7.18 -0.38 1.70
C MET A 81 6.49 0.83 1.10
N ASP A 82 7.11 1.99 1.29
CA ASP A 82 6.59 3.25 0.78
C ASP A 82 7.01 3.40 -0.69
N MET A 83 6.04 3.68 -1.56
CA MET A 83 6.30 3.83 -2.99
C MET A 83 6.97 5.16 -3.33
N ASP A 84 6.85 6.14 -2.45
CA ASP A 84 7.43 7.47 -2.67
C ASP A 84 8.91 7.54 -2.27
N GLY A 85 9.37 6.53 -1.62
CA GLY A 85 10.73 6.48 -1.13
C GLY A 85 11.70 6.03 -2.17
#